data_01563eafe62844ab3f0524e0b0c39dbb
#
_entry.id   01563eafe62844ab3f0524e0b0c39dbb
#
_cell.length_a   1.000
_cell.length_b   1.000
_cell.length_c   1.000
_cell.angle_alpha   90.00
_cell.angle_beta   90.00
_cell.angle_gamma   90.00
#
_symmetry.space_group_name_H-M   'P 1'
#
loop_
_entity.id
_entity.type
_entity.pdbx_description
1 polymer ?
#
loop_
_entity_poly.entity_id
_entity_poly.type
_entity_poly.pdbx_seq_one_letter_code
_entity_poly.pdbx_strand_id
1 'polypeptide(L)'
;IKNPIAHHTMELAKLHKREDYELVRQDDNSVFVNKLSRDTATFLVDATVDTREKPITGFRIEVFADPKLPSKGPGLASRGNFVLNEFRAFVVDLVDAEKRRPLKFYSARADFSQTGWDVKGAIDGIEKTGWAISREMGKSHQATFRLAKPLLNKNPGRLRFELAQLYGSRHVIGRFRIMAVTGEESDDFAPEDIRQAILTDASKRSDAQRKLLADHFTKTDPEVGKLRKQLEDLRKKTPKTPTISVRVITQRRGSPRKTHVFRRGEFKQPLHEVEPNGLTVLHPLKVRDEKK
;
A
#
# COMPACT_ATOMS: atom_id res chain seq x y z
N ILE A 1 24.19 9.47 4.59
CA ILE A 1 22.94 10.19 4.93
C ILE A 1 23.32 11.17 6.02
N LYS A 2 23.27 12.48 5.73
CA LYS A 2 23.75 13.52 6.66
C LYS A 2 22.86 13.67 7.90
N ASN A 3 21.62 13.20 7.87
CA ASN A 3 20.64 13.36 8.96
C ASN A 3 19.66 12.16 8.98
N PRO A 4 20.08 11.01 9.51
CA PRO A 4 19.24 9.82 9.51
C PRO A 4 17.96 10.05 10.29
N ILE A 5 16.86 9.45 9.83
CA ILE A 5 15.61 9.46 10.57
C ILE A 5 15.78 8.76 11.91
N ALA A 6 15.28 9.40 12.95
CA ALA A 6 15.16 8.83 14.27
C ALA A 6 13.72 9.01 14.79
N HIS A 7 13.25 8.01 15.52
CA HIS A 7 11.94 8.00 16.16
C HIS A 7 12.14 8.15 17.66
N HIS A 8 11.43 9.11 18.24
CA HIS A 8 11.50 9.42 19.65
C HIS A 8 10.13 9.13 20.28
N THR A 9 10.10 8.22 21.23
CA THR A 9 8.89 7.96 22.02
C THR A 9 8.47 9.24 22.72
N MET A 10 7.20 9.60 22.60
CA MET A 10 6.65 10.77 23.25
C MET A 10 6.15 10.39 24.64
N GLU A 11 6.42 11.26 25.61
CA GLU A 11 5.86 11.11 26.94
C GLU A 11 4.45 11.69 26.98
N LEU A 12 3.46 10.86 27.36
CA LEU A 12 2.06 11.27 27.44
C LEU A 12 1.87 12.18 28.66
N ALA A 13 1.61 13.47 28.41
CA ALA A 13 1.40 14.46 29.45
C ALA A 13 -0.06 14.47 29.93
N LYS A 14 -1.04 14.31 29.01
CA LYS A 14 -2.47 14.28 29.34
C LYS A 14 -3.26 13.50 28.31
N LEU A 15 -4.07 12.56 28.77
CA LEU A 15 -5.15 11.95 28.01
C LEU A 15 -6.45 12.69 28.40
N HIS A 16 -7.06 13.37 27.41
CA HIS A 16 -8.27 14.14 27.69
C HIS A 16 -9.46 13.19 27.84
N LYS A 17 -10.09 13.26 29.01
CA LYS A 17 -11.31 12.49 29.29
C LYS A 17 -12.50 13.16 28.62
N ARG A 18 -13.38 12.33 28.03
CA ARG A 18 -14.70 12.72 27.53
C ARG A 18 -15.73 11.69 27.96
N GLU A 19 -17.00 12.06 27.96
CA GLU A 19 -18.08 11.15 28.34
C GLU A 19 -18.22 9.97 27.34
N ASP A 20 -17.85 10.20 26.09
CA ASP A 20 -18.01 9.26 24.98
C ASP A 20 -16.86 8.29 24.81
N TYR A 21 -15.68 8.55 25.43
CA TYR A 21 -14.56 7.61 25.40
C TYR A 21 -13.65 7.69 26.63
N GLU A 22 -12.96 6.60 26.90
CA GLU A 22 -11.91 6.50 27.91
C GLU A 22 -10.62 5.98 27.29
N LEU A 23 -9.55 6.74 27.46
CA LEU A 23 -8.20 6.40 27.01
C LEU A 23 -7.34 5.99 28.21
N VAL A 24 -6.64 4.89 28.10
CA VAL A 24 -5.76 4.35 29.15
C VAL A 24 -4.33 4.19 28.62
N ARG A 25 -3.37 4.79 29.32
CA ARG A 25 -1.95 4.62 29.03
C ARG A 25 -1.53 3.19 29.36
N GLN A 26 -0.74 2.58 28.50
CA GLN A 26 -0.10 1.28 28.72
C GLN A 26 1.38 1.46 29.07
N ASP A 27 2.03 0.42 29.59
CA ASP A 27 3.43 0.45 30.03
C ASP A 27 4.41 0.75 28.88
N ASP A 28 4.06 0.42 27.66
CA ASP A 28 4.84 0.71 26.44
C ASP A 28 4.61 2.10 25.86
N ASN A 29 3.99 3.01 26.63
CA ASN A 29 3.55 4.34 26.19
C ASN A 29 2.52 4.33 25.06
N SER A 30 1.90 3.19 24.72
CA SER A 30 0.72 3.19 23.88
C SER A 30 -0.52 3.62 24.65
N VAL A 31 -1.54 4.02 23.92
CA VAL A 31 -2.86 4.39 24.43
C VAL A 31 -3.86 3.33 24.01
N PHE A 32 -4.57 2.75 24.96
CA PHE A 32 -5.65 1.79 24.72
C PHE A 32 -7.00 2.47 24.95
N VAL A 33 -7.96 2.19 24.06
CA VAL A 33 -9.34 2.69 24.17
C VAL A 33 -10.15 1.70 25.00
N ASN A 34 -10.31 2.01 26.30
CA ASN A 34 -11.00 1.15 27.26
C ASN A 34 -12.52 1.21 27.11
N LYS A 35 -13.05 2.38 26.76
CA LYS A 35 -14.49 2.61 26.58
C LYS A 35 -14.73 3.49 25.35
N LEU A 36 -15.76 3.14 24.59
CA LEU A 36 -16.29 3.95 23.48
C LEU A 36 -17.81 3.82 23.48
N SER A 37 -18.52 4.92 23.76
CA SER A 37 -19.98 4.96 23.88
C SER A 37 -20.69 5.38 22.59
N ARG A 38 -19.96 5.96 21.64
CA ARG A 38 -20.45 6.41 20.33
C ARG A 38 -19.73 5.70 19.20
N ASP A 39 -20.28 5.78 18.01
CA ASP A 39 -19.72 5.18 16.79
C ASP A 39 -18.53 5.96 16.22
N THR A 40 -18.35 7.20 16.66
CA THR A 40 -17.30 8.13 16.24
C THR A 40 -16.60 8.71 17.46
N ALA A 41 -15.36 9.17 17.30
CA ALA A 41 -14.63 9.86 18.35
C ALA A 41 -13.57 10.81 17.77
N THR A 42 -13.24 11.86 18.52
CA THR A 42 -12.03 12.66 18.29
C THR A 42 -11.18 12.58 19.55
N PHE A 43 -10.10 11.79 19.48
CA PHE A 43 -9.19 11.65 20.61
C PHE A 43 -8.29 12.88 20.72
N LEU A 44 -8.11 13.35 21.95
CA LEU A 44 -7.22 14.46 22.30
C LEU A 44 -6.13 13.93 23.22
N VAL A 45 -4.87 14.06 22.78
CA VAL A 45 -3.70 13.60 23.51
C VAL A 45 -2.68 14.73 23.59
N ASP A 46 -2.26 15.09 24.77
CA ASP A 46 -1.13 16.00 24.99
C ASP A 46 0.09 15.17 25.35
N ALA A 47 1.22 15.49 24.69
CA ALA A 47 2.47 14.81 24.91
C ALA A 47 3.66 15.78 24.84
N THR A 48 4.77 15.37 25.42
CA THR A 48 6.07 16.05 25.35
C THR A 48 7.09 15.10 24.76
N VAL A 49 8.20 15.65 24.25
CA VAL A 49 9.30 14.85 23.73
C VAL A 49 10.62 15.60 23.88
N ASP A 50 11.64 14.89 24.31
CA ASP A 50 13.01 15.35 24.23
C ASP A 50 13.66 14.80 22.94
N THR A 51 13.99 15.69 22.02
CA THR A 51 14.69 15.33 20.77
C THR A 51 16.17 15.72 20.82
N ARG A 52 16.68 16.09 21.99
CA ARG A 52 18.06 16.58 22.19
C ARG A 52 18.41 17.68 21.18
N GLU A 53 17.54 18.69 21.12
CA GLU A 53 17.62 19.85 20.23
C GLU A 53 17.53 19.57 18.73
N LYS A 54 17.33 18.31 18.32
CA LYS A 54 17.09 18.00 16.92
C LYS A 54 15.69 18.48 16.51
N PRO A 55 15.56 19.12 15.34
CA PRO A 55 14.27 19.54 14.83
C PRO A 55 13.34 18.37 14.61
N ILE A 56 12.09 18.49 15.06
CA ILE A 56 11.02 17.54 14.73
C ILE A 56 10.59 17.80 13.29
N THR A 57 10.73 16.79 12.43
CA THR A 57 10.39 16.85 11.01
C THR A 57 9.04 16.20 10.71
N GLY A 58 8.46 15.49 11.68
CA GLY A 58 7.17 14.83 11.53
C GLY A 58 6.73 14.08 12.78
N PHE A 59 5.62 13.38 12.64
CA PHE A 59 5.11 12.48 13.67
C PHE A 59 4.73 11.16 13.03
N ARG A 60 4.97 10.07 13.76
CA ARG A 60 4.52 8.72 13.41
C ARG A 60 3.41 8.32 14.36
N ILE A 61 2.34 7.76 13.81
CA ILE A 61 1.36 7.00 14.56
C ILE A 61 1.57 5.51 14.29
N GLU A 62 1.63 4.73 15.33
CA GLU A 62 1.60 3.27 15.29
C GLU A 62 0.27 2.82 15.84
N VAL A 63 -0.42 1.94 15.13
CA VAL A 63 -1.68 1.32 15.54
C VAL A 63 -1.44 -0.17 15.74
N PHE A 64 -1.81 -0.68 16.90
CA PHE A 64 -1.41 -2.01 17.31
C PHE A 64 -2.56 -3.02 17.21
N ALA A 65 -2.25 -4.18 16.61
CA ALA A 65 -3.06 -5.36 16.84
C ALA A 65 -3.03 -5.73 18.32
N ASP A 66 -4.19 -6.04 18.89
CA ASP A 66 -4.32 -6.41 20.30
C ASP A 66 -5.41 -7.49 20.45
N PRO A 67 -5.14 -8.60 21.15
CA PRO A 67 -6.14 -9.66 21.39
C PRO A 67 -7.44 -9.20 22.02
N LYS A 68 -7.44 -8.09 22.75
CA LYS A 68 -8.63 -7.49 23.39
C LYS A 68 -9.53 -6.73 22.42
N LEU A 69 -9.03 -6.44 21.18
CA LEU A 69 -9.79 -5.71 20.18
C LEU A 69 -10.58 -6.65 19.25
N PRO A 70 -11.68 -6.18 18.65
CA PRO A 70 -12.45 -6.97 17.68
C PRO A 70 -11.54 -7.52 16.57
N SER A 71 -11.64 -8.81 16.27
CA SER A 71 -10.78 -9.49 15.28
C SER A 71 -9.28 -9.20 15.45
N LYS A 72 -8.82 -8.98 16.68
CA LYS A 72 -7.46 -8.59 17.07
C LYS A 72 -7.05 -7.18 16.58
N GLY A 73 -7.98 -6.34 16.18
CA GLY A 73 -7.78 -4.94 15.83
C GLY A 73 -6.96 -4.68 14.57
N PRO A 74 -6.31 -3.47 14.47
CA PRO A 74 -6.15 -2.42 15.51
C PRO A 74 -7.33 -1.50 15.74
N GLY A 75 -8.41 -1.63 14.97
CA GLY A 75 -9.62 -0.81 15.16
C GLY A 75 -10.72 -1.49 15.98
N LEU A 76 -11.72 -0.69 16.36
CA LEU A 76 -12.89 -1.11 17.15
C LEU A 76 -14.11 -1.53 16.29
N ALA A 77 -14.05 -1.39 14.95
CA ALA A 77 -15.06 -1.96 14.07
C ALA A 77 -15.10 -3.49 14.22
N SER A 78 -16.24 -4.13 13.97
CA SER A 78 -16.46 -5.57 14.18
C SER A 78 -15.40 -6.48 13.56
N ARG A 79 -14.80 -6.04 12.44
CA ARG A 79 -13.71 -6.74 11.75
C ARG A 79 -12.32 -6.19 12.06
N GLY A 80 -12.18 -5.31 13.05
CA GLY A 80 -10.90 -4.74 13.46
C GLY A 80 -10.39 -3.59 12.59
N ASN A 81 -11.16 -3.07 11.65
CA ASN A 81 -10.79 -1.91 10.84
C ASN A 81 -11.00 -0.61 11.62
N PHE A 82 -10.35 0.46 11.15
CA PHE A 82 -10.58 1.83 11.59
C PHE A 82 -10.58 2.77 10.40
N VAL A 83 -11.01 4.02 10.60
CA VAL A 83 -10.84 5.14 9.68
C VAL A 83 -10.35 6.35 10.48
N LEU A 84 -9.12 6.78 10.24
CA LEU A 84 -8.58 8.03 10.75
C LEU A 84 -8.87 9.11 9.71
N ASN A 85 -9.92 9.91 9.93
CA ASN A 85 -10.33 10.95 8.98
C ASN A 85 -9.38 12.13 8.99
N GLU A 86 -8.94 12.57 10.21
CA GLU A 86 -7.99 13.66 10.32
C GLU A 86 -7.01 13.43 11.47
N PHE A 87 -5.73 13.64 11.17
CA PHE A 87 -4.64 13.71 12.13
C PHE A 87 -4.12 15.15 12.20
N ARG A 88 -4.33 15.81 13.34
CA ARG A 88 -3.91 17.20 13.56
C ARG A 88 -2.95 17.28 14.72
N ALA A 89 -1.97 18.18 14.61
CA ALA A 89 -1.01 18.44 15.68
C ALA A 89 -0.89 19.94 15.94
N PHE A 90 -0.69 20.29 17.20
CA PHE A 90 -0.59 21.67 17.65
C PHE A 90 0.53 21.82 18.66
N VAL A 91 1.21 22.97 18.65
CA VAL A 91 2.01 23.44 19.79
C VAL A 91 1.06 24.15 20.74
N VAL A 92 1.02 23.73 21.99
CA VAL A 92 0.17 24.30 23.03
C VAL A 92 0.98 25.23 23.91
N ASP A 93 0.44 26.39 24.21
CA ASP A 93 1.05 27.31 25.16
C ASP A 93 1.06 26.69 26.57
N LEU A 94 2.17 26.86 27.31
CA LEU A 94 2.35 26.24 28.62
C LEU A 94 1.51 26.94 29.72
N VAL A 95 1.17 28.22 29.51
CA VAL A 95 0.39 29.02 30.46
C VAL A 95 -1.09 28.94 30.15
N ASP A 96 -1.45 29.02 28.86
CA ASP A 96 -2.83 29.02 28.39
C ASP A 96 -3.04 27.89 27.36
N ALA A 97 -3.55 26.77 27.84
CA ALA A 97 -3.73 25.56 26.99
C ALA A 97 -4.77 25.75 25.86
N GLU A 98 -5.57 26.82 25.88
CA GLU A 98 -6.49 27.15 24.77
C GLU A 98 -5.72 27.87 23.62
N LYS A 99 -4.64 28.52 23.93
CA LYS A 99 -3.73 29.08 22.92
C LYS A 99 -2.89 27.97 22.30
N ARG A 100 -3.25 27.63 21.07
CA ARG A 100 -2.59 26.58 20.32
C ARG A 100 -2.28 27.02 18.90
N ARG A 101 -1.09 26.65 18.41
CA ARG A 101 -0.66 26.92 17.04
C ARG A 101 -0.66 25.63 16.24
N PRO A 102 -1.44 25.55 15.14
CA PRO A 102 -1.48 24.36 14.32
C PRO A 102 -0.14 24.11 13.61
N LEU A 103 0.23 22.86 13.53
CA LEU A 103 1.35 22.38 12.72
C LEU A 103 0.79 21.88 11.38
N LYS A 104 1.35 22.37 10.27
CA LYS A 104 0.92 21.97 8.93
C LYS A 104 1.73 20.77 8.45
N PHE A 105 1.03 19.78 7.94
CA PHE A 105 1.62 18.63 7.26
C PHE A 105 1.65 18.87 5.74
N TYR A 106 2.65 18.31 5.04
CA TYR A 106 2.74 18.37 3.58
C TYR A 106 2.71 16.99 2.94
N SER A 107 2.99 15.95 3.70
CA SER A 107 3.07 14.58 3.21
C SER A 107 2.65 13.59 4.30
N ALA A 108 2.03 12.51 3.89
CA ALA A 108 1.72 11.36 4.73
C ALA A 108 2.07 10.07 3.98
N ARG A 109 2.63 9.10 4.71
CA ARG A 109 2.92 7.76 4.20
C ARG A 109 2.54 6.73 5.26
N ALA A 110 2.01 5.60 4.83
CA ALA A 110 1.71 4.45 5.67
C ALA A 110 2.35 3.19 5.08
N ASP A 111 2.58 2.18 5.92
CA ASP A 111 3.00 0.85 5.48
C ASP A 111 1.92 0.17 4.62
N PHE A 112 0.64 0.47 4.91
CA PHE A 112 -0.51 0.02 4.13
C PHE A 112 -1.64 1.06 4.16
N SER A 113 -2.34 1.20 3.05
CA SER A 113 -3.58 1.97 2.93
C SER A 113 -4.62 1.18 2.12
N GLN A 114 -5.82 1.11 2.62
CA GLN A 114 -6.95 0.52 1.89
C GLN A 114 -7.24 1.31 0.61
N THR A 115 -7.58 0.63 -0.47
CA THR A 115 -8.01 1.27 -1.72
C THR A 115 -9.17 2.24 -1.46
N GLY A 116 -9.02 3.49 -1.90
CA GLY A 116 -9.97 4.58 -1.68
C GLY A 116 -9.85 5.26 -0.31
N TRP A 117 -8.95 4.81 0.57
CA TRP A 117 -8.69 5.34 1.91
C TRP A 117 -7.19 5.51 2.15
N ASP A 118 -6.56 6.31 1.28
CA ASP A 118 -5.13 6.60 1.34
C ASP A 118 -4.81 7.47 2.57
N VAL A 119 -3.69 7.20 3.22
CA VAL A 119 -3.25 7.93 4.42
C VAL A 119 -3.14 9.44 4.23
N LYS A 120 -2.96 9.93 3.01
CA LYS A 120 -2.97 11.36 2.70
C LYS A 120 -4.31 12.02 3.02
N GLY A 121 -5.40 11.26 2.94
CA GLY A 121 -6.73 11.71 3.36
C GLY A 121 -6.84 12.02 4.85
N ALA A 122 -5.89 11.60 5.68
CA ALA A 122 -5.87 11.95 7.09
C ALA A 122 -5.24 13.33 7.40
N ILE A 123 -4.83 14.09 6.37
CA ILE A 123 -4.25 15.45 6.53
C ILE A 123 -4.74 16.43 5.45
N ASP A 124 -5.77 16.11 4.70
CA ASP A 124 -6.26 16.92 3.59
C ASP A 124 -7.35 17.95 3.98
N GLY A 125 -7.84 17.87 5.21
CA GLY A 125 -8.88 18.75 5.75
C GLY A 125 -10.30 18.35 5.32
N ILE A 126 -10.49 17.16 4.73
CA ILE A 126 -11.78 16.68 4.23
C ILE A 126 -12.27 15.54 5.13
N GLU A 127 -13.29 15.77 5.94
CA GLU A 127 -13.82 14.79 6.90
C GLU A 127 -14.35 13.49 6.26
N LYS A 128 -14.58 13.47 4.95
CA LYS A 128 -15.08 12.29 4.21
C LYS A 128 -13.96 11.39 3.69
N THR A 129 -12.72 11.82 3.74
CA THR A 129 -11.52 11.04 3.40
C THR A 129 -10.87 10.53 4.68
N GLY A 130 -9.78 9.76 4.55
CA GLY A 130 -9.04 9.28 5.71
C GLY A 130 -8.20 8.05 5.42
N TRP A 131 -7.48 7.58 6.44
CA TRP A 131 -6.67 6.36 6.40
C TRP A 131 -7.42 5.17 7.00
N ALA A 132 -7.46 4.07 6.25
CA ALA A 132 -8.03 2.80 6.68
C ALA A 132 -7.18 1.61 6.23
N ILE A 133 -7.42 0.43 6.82
CA ILE A 133 -6.58 -0.76 6.65
C ILE A 133 -7.36 -2.04 6.29
N SER A 134 -8.57 -1.93 5.75
CA SER A 134 -9.35 -3.12 5.36
C SER A 134 -8.54 -4.03 4.45
N ARG A 135 -8.62 -5.34 4.69
CA ARG A 135 -7.85 -6.49 4.19
C ARG A 135 -6.54 -6.77 4.92
N GLU A 136 -6.04 -5.86 5.76
CA GLU A 136 -4.85 -6.07 6.59
C GLU A 136 -5.18 -5.95 8.11
N MET A 137 -6.44 -6.16 8.49
CA MET A 137 -6.87 -6.21 9.89
C MET A 137 -6.16 -7.36 10.63
N GLY A 138 -6.05 -7.23 11.95
CA GLY A 138 -5.34 -8.20 12.79
C GLY A 138 -3.82 -8.06 12.77
N LYS A 139 -3.29 -7.04 12.09
CA LYS A 139 -1.87 -6.66 12.05
C LYS A 139 -1.69 -5.25 12.59
N SER A 140 -0.51 -4.97 13.12
CA SER A 140 -0.11 -3.61 13.49
C SER A 140 0.31 -2.84 12.24
N HIS A 141 -0.03 -1.56 12.18
CA HIS A 141 0.29 -0.67 11.09
C HIS A 141 0.91 0.63 11.58
N GLN A 142 1.52 1.38 10.69
CA GLN A 142 2.13 2.66 11.01
C GLN A 142 1.93 3.68 9.89
N ALA A 143 1.83 4.94 10.27
CA ALA A 143 1.80 6.06 9.35
C ALA A 143 2.69 7.20 9.85
N THR A 144 3.43 7.86 8.96
CA THR A 144 4.24 9.03 9.26
C THR A 144 3.71 10.25 8.52
N PHE A 145 3.55 11.33 9.24
CA PHE A 145 3.06 12.62 8.78
C PHE A 145 4.20 13.63 8.86
N ARG A 146 4.61 14.20 7.71
CA ARG A 146 5.73 15.13 7.63
C ARG A 146 5.28 16.57 7.76
N LEU A 147 5.98 17.32 8.62
CA LEU A 147 5.71 18.74 8.83
C LEU A 147 6.20 19.59 7.65
N ALA A 148 5.38 20.54 7.21
CA ALA A 148 5.76 21.50 6.17
C ALA A 148 6.94 22.40 6.59
N LYS A 149 7.11 22.60 7.89
CA LYS A 149 8.26 23.30 8.48
C LYS A 149 8.71 22.51 9.72
N PRO A 150 10.00 22.16 9.82
CA PRO A 150 10.52 21.51 11.01
C PRO A 150 10.24 22.33 12.27
N LEU A 151 9.85 21.67 13.34
CA LEU A 151 9.63 22.28 14.63
C LEU A 151 10.94 22.24 15.42
N LEU A 152 11.51 23.42 15.70
CA LEU A 152 12.66 23.54 16.59
C LEU A 152 12.18 23.34 18.05
N ASN A 153 12.71 22.33 18.71
CA ASN A 153 12.34 21.97 20.06
C ASN A 153 13.44 22.40 21.04
N LYS A 154 13.59 23.72 21.24
CA LYS A 154 14.57 24.27 22.22
C LYS A 154 14.12 24.10 23.67
N ASN A 155 12.81 24.01 23.89
CA ASN A 155 12.19 23.64 25.15
C ASN A 155 11.12 22.59 24.86
N PRO A 156 10.93 21.53 25.66
CA PRO A 156 9.91 20.54 25.46
C PRO A 156 8.52 21.18 25.61
N GLY A 157 8.08 21.86 24.55
CA GLY A 157 6.73 22.40 24.47
C GLY A 157 5.72 21.26 24.49
N ARG A 158 4.56 21.52 25.07
CA ARG A 158 3.46 20.58 25.02
C ARG A 158 2.90 20.53 23.60
N LEU A 159 2.83 19.33 23.05
CA LEU A 159 2.18 19.07 21.78
C LEU A 159 0.80 18.46 22.03
N ARG A 160 -0.20 18.91 21.31
CA ARG A 160 -1.54 18.31 21.30
C ARG A 160 -1.79 17.65 19.97
N PHE A 161 -2.31 16.43 20.03
CA PHE A 161 -2.75 15.67 18.89
C PHE A 161 -4.25 15.48 18.92
N GLU A 162 -4.87 15.66 17.76
CA GLU A 162 -6.29 15.37 17.53
C GLU A 162 -6.39 14.26 16.49
N LEU A 163 -7.04 13.15 16.87
CA LEU A 163 -7.31 12.02 15.98
C LEU A 163 -8.81 12.00 15.75
N ALA A 164 -9.27 12.59 14.66
CA ALA A 164 -10.69 12.60 14.30
C ALA A 164 -11.06 11.33 13.54
N GLN A 165 -12.09 10.64 13.97
CA GLN A 165 -12.54 9.34 13.49
C GLN A 165 -14.05 9.39 13.34
N LEU A 166 -14.52 9.91 12.20
CA LEU A 166 -15.88 10.39 11.97
C LEU A 166 -16.70 9.48 11.05
N TYR A 167 -16.10 8.38 10.57
CA TYR A 167 -16.75 7.47 9.62
C TYR A 167 -17.99 6.79 10.15
N GLY A 168 -18.04 6.49 11.44
CA GLY A 168 -19.15 5.77 12.08
C GLY A 168 -18.91 4.27 12.20
N SER A 169 -19.91 3.54 12.64
CA SER A 169 -19.88 2.08 12.86
C SER A 169 -18.66 1.61 13.67
N ARG A 170 -18.25 2.42 14.62
CA ARG A 170 -17.07 2.16 15.49
C ARG A 170 -15.76 1.98 14.75
N HIS A 171 -15.61 2.58 13.57
CA HIS A 171 -14.33 2.59 12.85
C HIS A 171 -13.31 3.53 13.52
N VAL A 172 -13.00 3.22 14.77
CA VAL A 172 -12.14 3.99 15.65
C VAL A 172 -10.92 3.15 16.00
N ILE A 173 -9.75 3.76 16.10
CA ILE A 173 -8.51 3.09 16.51
C ILE A 173 -8.66 2.61 17.95
N GLY A 174 -8.31 1.35 18.22
CA GLY A 174 -8.42 0.73 19.54
C GLY A 174 -7.14 0.83 20.38
N ARG A 175 -5.96 0.80 19.75
CA ARG A 175 -4.68 0.96 20.43
C ARG A 175 -3.68 1.67 19.52
N PHE A 176 -3.00 2.70 20.03
CA PHE A 176 -2.05 3.48 19.25
C PHE A 176 -0.92 4.06 20.11
N ARG A 177 0.16 4.47 19.44
CA ARG A 177 1.25 5.25 20.03
C ARG A 177 1.65 6.35 19.05
N ILE A 178 2.03 7.52 19.56
CA ILE A 178 2.55 8.63 18.76
C ILE A 178 4.03 8.81 19.07
N MET A 179 4.82 8.98 18.04
CA MET A 179 6.25 9.21 18.13
C MET A 179 6.62 10.48 17.39
N ALA A 180 7.58 11.23 17.90
CA ALA A 180 8.21 12.33 17.15
C ALA A 180 9.25 11.77 16.19
N VAL A 181 9.36 12.38 15.02
CA VAL A 181 10.33 12.01 13.98
C VAL A 181 11.29 13.16 13.79
N THR A 182 12.59 12.88 13.82
CA THR A 182 13.66 13.83 13.49
C THR A 182 14.45 13.32 12.29
N GLY A 183 15.19 14.19 11.62
CA GLY A 183 15.99 13.84 10.44
C GLY A 183 15.22 13.99 9.13
N GLU A 184 15.95 13.80 8.04
CA GLU A 184 15.41 13.92 6.68
C GLU A 184 14.93 12.55 6.18
N GLU A 185 13.96 12.60 5.27
CA GLU A 185 13.32 11.39 4.74
C GLU A 185 14.34 10.54 3.97
N SER A 186 14.61 9.34 4.46
CA SER A 186 15.16 8.26 3.66
C SER A 186 14.28 7.05 3.90
N ASP A 187 13.73 6.49 2.87
CA ASP A 187 12.98 5.21 2.75
C ASP A 187 12.48 4.51 4.04
N ASP A 188 11.90 5.29 4.95
CA ASP A 188 11.41 4.83 6.25
C ASP A 188 10.27 3.80 6.13
N PHE A 189 9.66 3.73 4.95
CA PHE A 189 8.59 2.81 4.58
C PHE A 189 9.03 1.70 3.62
N ALA A 190 10.32 1.60 3.37
CA ALA A 190 10.79 0.43 2.64
C ALA A 190 10.47 -0.84 3.43
N PRO A 191 9.98 -1.88 2.79
CA PRO A 191 9.83 -3.20 3.40
C PRO A 191 11.09 -3.62 4.13
N GLU A 192 10.97 -4.46 5.17
CA GLU A 192 12.11 -4.79 6.04
C GLU A 192 13.29 -5.40 5.26
N ASP A 193 13.02 -6.18 4.24
CA ASP A 193 14.02 -6.75 3.34
C ASP A 193 14.79 -5.67 2.56
N ILE A 194 14.10 -4.62 2.11
CA ILE A 194 14.71 -3.44 1.48
C ILE A 194 15.58 -2.68 2.50
N ARG A 195 15.06 -2.47 3.70
CA ARG A 195 15.80 -1.79 4.78
C ARG A 195 17.09 -2.53 5.13
N GLN A 196 17.03 -3.83 5.30
CA GLN A 196 18.18 -4.68 5.55
C GLN A 196 19.20 -4.61 4.39
N ALA A 197 18.72 -4.58 3.15
CA ALA A 197 19.57 -4.42 1.99
C ALA A 197 20.23 -3.04 1.92
N ILE A 198 19.54 -1.96 2.35
CA ILE A 198 20.11 -0.60 2.43
C ILE A 198 21.18 -0.55 3.52
N LEU A 199 20.92 -1.13 4.69
CA LEU A 199 21.87 -1.13 5.83
C LEU A 199 23.10 -2.02 5.59
N THR A 200 23.01 -2.98 4.67
CA THR A 200 24.16 -3.80 4.28
C THR A 200 25.13 -2.96 3.45
N ASP A 201 26.41 -3.00 3.81
CA ASP A 201 27.48 -2.35 3.05
C ASP A 201 27.39 -2.71 1.57
N ALA A 202 27.54 -1.72 0.66
CA ALA A 202 27.37 -1.90 -0.77
C ALA A 202 28.26 -3.01 -1.38
N SER A 203 29.47 -3.18 -0.83
CA SER A 203 30.41 -4.22 -1.23
C SER A 203 30.00 -5.63 -0.80
N LYS A 204 29.19 -5.73 0.25
CA LYS A 204 28.75 -7.00 0.87
C LYS A 204 27.33 -7.40 0.44
N ARG A 205 26.65 -6.59 -0.38
CA ARG A 205 25.29 -6.91 -0.85
C ARG A 205 25.31 -8.09 -1.80
N SER A 206 24.43 -9.05 -1.55
CA SER A 206 24.17 -10.14 -2.49
C SER A 206 23.49 -9.63 -3.77
N ASP A 207 23.56 -10.43 -4.85
CA ASP A 207 22.86 -10.08 -6.10
C ASP A 207 21.34 -9.98 -5.92
N ALA A 208 20.77 -10.81 -5.05
CA ALA A 208 19.36 -10.73 -4.66
C ALA A 208 19.03 -9.39 -4.00
N GLN A 209 19.86 -8.91 -3.07
CA GLN A 209 19.69 -7.60 -2.43
C GLN A 209 19.86 -6.46 -3.42
N ARG A 210 20.83 -6.53 -4.34
CA ARG A 210 21.02 -5.51 -5.38
C ARG A 210 19.81 -5.44 -6.32
N LYS A 211 19.29 -6.58 -6.75
CA LYS A 211 18.08 -6.66 -7.57
C LYS A 211 16.87 -6.12 -6.84
N LEU A 212 16.68 -6.50 -5.58
CA LEU A 212 15.59 -6.03 -4.73
C LEU A 212 15.59 -4.50 -4.59
N LEU A 213 16.76 -3.89 -4.35
CA LEU A 213 16.92 -2.44 -4.29
C LEU A 213 16.60 -1.78 -5.65
N ALA A 214 17.14 -2.31 -6.75
CA ALA A 214 16.89 -1.79 -8.08
C ALA A 214 15.39 -1.83 -8.44
N ASP A 215 14.70 -2.93 -8.15
CA ASP A 215 13.26 -3.09 -8.37
C ASP A 215 12.43 -2.13 -7.50
N HIS A 216 12.85 -1.89 -6.26
CA HIS A 216 12.19 -0.93 -5.37
C HIS A 216 12.36 0.50 -5.89
N PHE A 217 13.58 0.94 -6.18
CA PHE A 217 13.85 2.29 -6.69
C PHE A 217 13.17 2.55 -8.02
N THR A 218 13.17 1.58 -8.92
CA THR A 218 12.46 1.71 -10.20
C THR A 218 10.95 1.88 -10.06
N LYS A 219 10.36 1.47 -8.93
CA LYS A 219 8.92 1.66 -8.63
C LYS A 219 8.62 2.98 -7.92
N THR A 220 9.56 3.48 -7.12
CA THR A 220 9.36 4.63 -6.22
C THR A 220 9.93 5.93 -6.75
N ASP A 221 10.92 5.88 -7.66
CA ASP A 221 11.56 7.05 -8.24
C ASP A 221 10.61 7.80 -9.19
N PRO A 222 10.35 9.10 -8.96
CA PRO A 222 9.45 9.90 -9.79
C PRO A 222 9.92 10.07 -11.23
N GLU A 223 11.23 10.10 -11.48
CA GLU A 223 11.80 10.22 -12.84
C GLU A 223 11.60 8.93 -13.62
N VAL A 224 11.87 7.79 -12.98
CA VAL A 224 11.59 6.47 -13.56
C VAL A 224 10.10 6.31 -13.83
N GLY A 225 9.24 6.82 -12.95
CA GLY A 225 7.79 6.87 -13.15
C GLY A 225 7.39 7.65 -14.42
N LYS A 226 7.99 8.83 -14.63
CA LYS A 226 7.79 9.64 -15.85
C LYS A 226 8.25 8.90 -17.11
N LEU A 227 9.45 8.30 -17.07
CA LEU A 227 10.00 7.53 -18.20
C LEU A 227 9.13 6.32 -18.55
N ARG A 228 8.62 5.60 -17.55
CA ARG A 228 7.67 4.48 -17.75
C ARG A 228 6.38 4.93 -18.44
N LYS A 229 5.82 6.05 -18.00
CA LYS A 229 4.62 6.63 -18.62
C LYS A 229 4.90 7.02 -20.09
N GLN A 230 6.02 7.67 -20.36
CA GLN A 230 6.43 8.00 -21.74
C GLN A 230 6.59 6.74 -22.61
N LEU A 231 7.23 5.69 -22.07
CA LEU A 231 7.39 4.42 -22.75
C LEU A 231 6.06 3.72 -23.04
N GLU A 232 5.13 3.77 -22.09
CA GLU A 232 3.76 3.25 -22.30
C GLU A 232 3.00 4.03 -23.37
N ASP A 233 3.12 5.35 -23.39
CA ASP A 233 2.50 6.21 -24.39
C ASP A 233 3.11 5.97 -25.78
N LEU A 234 4.42 5.77 -25.87
CA LEU A 234 5.09 5.40 -27.11
C LEU A 234 4.65 3.99 -27.61
N ARG A 235 4.53 3.02 -26.70
CA ARG A 235 4.00 1.69 -27.03
C ARG A 235 2.56 1.74 -27.55
N LYS A 236 1.71 2.60 -26.96
CA LYS A 236 0.33 2.81 -27.45
C LYS A 236 0.29 3.43 -28.84
N LYS A 237 1.27 4.29 -29.18
CA LYS A 237 1.41 4.93 -30.49
C LYS A 237 2.07 4.02 -31.53
N THR A 238 2.73 2.94 -31.12
CA THR A 238 3.35 1.99 -32.04
C THR A 238 2.26 1.27 -32.84
N PRO A 239 2.30 1.33 -34.17
CA PRO A 239 1.33 0.63 -35.01
C PRO A 239 1.34 -0.87 -34.72
N LYS A 240 0.16 -1.44 -34.48
CA LYS A 240 0.04 -2.90 -34.38
C LYS A 240 0.27 -3.50 -35.75
N THR A 241 1.09 -4.53 -35.83
CA THR A 241 1.26 -5.31 -37.06
C THR A 241 -0.12 -5.77 -37.52
N PRO A 242 -0.52 -5.43 -38.76
CA PRO A 242 -1.83 -5.86 -39.25
C PRO A 242 -1.86 -7.39 -39.29
N THR A 243 -2.85 -7.95 -38.62
CA THR A 243 -3.12 -9.38 -38.68
C THR A 243 -4.13 -9.65 -39.79
N ILE A 244 -3.76 -10.49 -40.74
CA ILE A 244 -4.66 -10.95 -41.80
C ILE A 244 -5.19 -12.33 -41.39
N SER A 245 -6.50 -12.46 -41.29
CA SER A 245 -7.11 -13.77 -41.10
C SER A 245 -7.21 -14.49 -42.42
N VAL A 246 -6.49 -15.56 -42.57
CA VAL A 246 -6.56 -16.42 -43.73
C VAL A 246 -7.32 -17.69 -43.37
N ARG A 247 -8.31 -18.03 -44.17
CA ARG A 247 -8.99 -19.34 -44.05
C ARG A 247 -8.06 -20.40 -44.60
N VAL A 248 -7.67 -21.33 -43.74
CA VAL A 248 -6.85 -22.49 -44.15
C VAL A 248 -7.67 -23.76 -43.96
N ILE A 249 -7.48 -24.70 -44.91
CA ILE A 249 -8.01 -26.04 -44.74
C ILE A 249 -7.02 -26.80 -43.88
N THR A 250 -7.47 -27.23 -42.73
CA THR A 250 -6.67 -28.05 -41.82
C THR A 250 -7.33 -29.40 -41.59
N GLN A 251 -6.46 -30.40 -41.44
CA GLN A 251 -6.93 -31.74 -41.07
C GLN A 251 -7.38 -31.74 -39.58
N ARG A 252 -8.44 -32.47 -39.27
CA ARG A 252 -8.93 -32.64 -37.91
C ARG A 252 -7.86 -33.32 -37.04
N ARG A 253 -7.40 -32.65 -36.00
CA ARG A 253 -6.43 -33.28 -35.06
C ARG A 253 -7.09 -34.46 -34.32
N GLY A 254 -6.40 -35.60 -34.31
CA GLY A 254 -6.79 -36.80 -33.55
C GLY A 254 -7.73 -37.77 -34.23
N SER A 255 -8.51 -37.36 -35.26
CA SER A 255 -9.39 -38.28 -36.01
C SER A 255 -9.65 -37.72 -37.43
N PRO A 256 -8.75 -37.95 -38.38
CA PRO A 256 -8.98 -37.55 -39.76
C PRO A 256 -10.22 -38.20 -40.30
N ARG A 257 -11.01 -37.47 -41.09
CA ARG A 257 -12.21 -37.98 -41.71
C ARG A 257 -11.83 -38.98 -42.82
N LYS A 258 -12.30 -40.19 -42.68
CA LYS A 258 -12.16 -41.21 -43.75
C LYS A 258 -12.95 -40.77 -44.98
N THR A 259 -12.29 -40.80 -46.12
CA THR A 259 -12.85 -40.41 -47.40
C THR A 259 -12.98 -41.67 -48.29
N HIS A 260 -14.10 -41.82 -48.96
CA HIS A 260 -14.41 -42.99 -49.81
C HIS A 260 -14.73 -42.52 -51.21
N VAL A 261 -14.45 -43.35 -52.19
CA VAL A 261 -15.03 -43.23 -53.53
C VAL A 261 -16.51 -43.57 -53.42
N PHE A 262 -17.35 -42.79 -54.06
CA PHE A 262 -18.78 -43.01 -54.03
C PHE A 262 -19.26 -43.55 -55.35
N ARG A 263 -20.13 -44.56 -55.34
CA ARG A 263 -20.71 -45.14 -56.57
C ARG A 263 -21.56 -44.09 -57.29
N ARG A 264 -21.14 -43.72 -58.48
CA ARG A 264 -21.77 -42.66 -59.32
C ARG A 264 -21.95 -41.31 -58.54
N GLY A 265 -21.08 -41.03 -57.53
CA GLY A 265 -21.13 -39.82 -56.73
C GLY A 265 -22.21 -39.83 -55.62
N GLU A 266 -22.90 -40.93 -55.41
CA GLU A 266 -23.95 -41.03 -54.38
C GLU A 266 -23.29 -41.29 -53.01
N PHE A 267 -23.43 -40.30 -52.09
CA PHE A 267 -22.76 -40.35 -50.78
C PHE A 267 -23.25 -41.47 -49.85
N LYS A 268 -24.42 -42.06 -50.12
CA LYS A 268 -24.97 -43.20 -49.39
C LYS A 268 -24.41 -44.54 -49.83
N GLN A 269 -23.63 -44.58 -50.91
CA GLN A 269 -23.03 -45.79 -51.44
C GLN A 269 -21.49 -45.66 -51.49
N PRO A 270 -20.82 -45.67 -50.31
CA PRO A 270 -19.35 -45.63 -50.26
C PRO A 270 -18.80 -46.95 -50.79
N LEU A 271 -17.76 -46.81 -51.64
CA LEU A 271 -16.93 -47.95 -52.14
C LEU A 271 -15.67 -48.07 -51.23
N HIS A 272 -14.51 -48.09 -51.83
CA HIS A 272 -13.25 -48.20 -51.09
C HIS A 272 -12.81 -46.88 -50.47
N GLU A 273 -12.14 -46.97 -49.35
CA GLU A 273 -11.48 -45.84 -48.69
C GLU A 273 -10.31 -45.33 -49.50
N VAL A 274 -10.11 -44.01 -49.57
CA VAL A 274 -8.99 -43.38 -50.25
C VAL A 274 -8.14 -42.58 -49.27
N GLU A 275 -6.87 -42.74 -49.37
CA GLU A 275 -5.89 -41.98 -48.61
C GLU A 275 -5.65 -40.61 -49.27
N PRO A 276 -5.38 -39.56 -48.45
CA PRO A 276 -5.00 -38.24 -48.97
C PRO A 276 -3.75 -38.34 -49.84
N ASN A 277 -3.86 -37.95 -51.09
CA ASN A 277 -2.73 -37.98 -52.03
C ASN A 277 -2.85 -36.81 -53.03
N GLY A 278 -1.77 -36.50 -53.70
CA GLY A 278 -1.74 -35.61 -54.86
C GLY A 278 -2.24 -36.30 -56.12
N LEU A 279 -2.48 -35.52 -57.17
CA LEU A 279 -2.80 -36.09 -58.49
C LEU A 279 -1.61 -36.92 -58.99
N THR A 280 -1.87 -38.13 -59.50
CA THR A 280 -0.81 -39.06 -59.91
C THR A 280 0.06 -38.54 -61.04
N VAL A 281 -0.39 -37.53 -61.80
CA VAL A 281 0.35 -36.84 -62.84
C VAL A 281 1.31 -35.73 -62.32
N LEU A 282 1.22 -35.43 -61.02
CA LEU A 282 2.08 -34.44 -60.34
C LEU A 282 3.09 -35.15 -59.42
N HIS A 283 4.11 -34.39 -59.04
CA HIS A 283 5.09 -34.91 -58.05
C HIS A 283 4.39 -35.33 -56.76
N PRO A 284 4.87 -36.44 -56.10
CA PRO A 284 4.28 -36.90 -54.85
C PRO A 284 4.39 -35.83 -53.77
N LEU A 285 3.32 -35.63 -52.99
CA LEU A 285 3.29 -34.72 -51.85
C LEU A 285 4.32 -35.18 -50.79
N LYS A 286 5.31 -34.34 -50.52
CA LYS A 286 6.18 -34.54 -49.34
C LYS A 286 5.42 -34.11 -48.11
N VAL A 287 4.86 -35.06 -47.37
CA VAL A 287 4.32 -34.80 -46.05
C VAL A 287 5.44 -34.42 -45.11
N ARG A 288 5.37 -33.22 -44.52
CA ARG A 288 6.27 -32.84 -43.44
C ARG A 288 5.85 -33.60 -42.21
N ASP A 289 6.72 -34.48 -41.68
CA ASP A 289 6.47 -35.08 -40.37
C ASP A 289 6.40 -33.98 -39.30
N GLU A 290 5.27 -33.80 -38.70
CA GLU A 290 5.06 -32.85 -37.59
C GLU A 290 5.59 -33.39 -36.23
N LYS A 291 6.57 -34.29 -36.27
CA LYS A 291 7.29 -34.74 -35.09
C LYS A 291 8.73 -34.24 -35.17
N LYS A 292 8.92 -32.94 -34.93
CA LYS A 292 10.13 -32.37 -34.35
C LYS A 292 9.82 -31.02 -33.71
#